data_61e1b657038728bc5cd0ba1e7dc8141d
#
_entry.id   61e1b657038728bc5cd0ba1e7dc8141d
#
_cell.length_a   1.000
_cell.length_b   1.000
_cell.length_c   1.000
_cell.angle_alpha   90.00
_cell.angle_beta   90.00
_cell.angle_gamma   90.00
#
_symmetry.space_group_name_H-M   'P 1'
#
loop_
_entity.id
_entity.type
_entity.pdbx_description
1 polymer ?
#
loop_
_entity_poly.entity_id
_entity_poly.type
_entity_poly.pdbx_seq_one_letter_code
_entity_poly.pdbx_strand_id
1 'polypeptide(L)'
;MTNFKLFDPMTMDSSMLPNVAGNYVFLLRKGSQLPKIDIEPKIPEVTLDGNTYQAIYTGIASESLRQRVYHYHFVGNDASSSTLRKSIGSLFGYDLILRKESDTKHKRFQPADEEKLTKWMMSNLLLVFVENADPEPLEEKLIAELNPPLNLDKNHNMVNKEFRALLSKLRRRPVIGSAEHFTSSMKTTTRKATPTQSCYPINADGKIKIIQRNVNFNRGTNNFRCRFNDSSTFEFLRVECSYNGKTKVYEIESKYLTDRDSITFYAYQNSESFTIEWQKAVADYIKEIKL
;
A
#
# COMPACT_ATOMS: atom_id res chain seq x y z
N MET A 1 23.54 5.79 -16.77
CA MET A 1 22.80 4.54 -17.08
C MET A 1 23.38 3.91 -18.34
N THR A 2 24.60 3.46 -18.30
CA THR A 2 25.23 2.70 -19.38
C THR A 2 24.45 1.40 -19.61
N ASN A 3 24.07 1.08 -20.85
CA ASN A 3 23.32 -0.11 -21.30
C ASN A 3 21.79 -0.07 -21.15
N PHE A 4 21.18 0.97 -20.62
CA PHE A 4 19.72 1.09 -20.66
C PHE A 4 19.25 1.52 -22.05
N LYS A 5 18.22 0.86 -22.57
CA LYS A 5 17.58 1.17 -23.84
C LYS A 5 16.31 1.99 -23.59
N LEU A 6 16.07 3.03 -24.37
CA LEU A 6 14.84 3.84 -24.29
C LEU A 6 13.68 3.11 -24.97
N PHE A 7 12.49 3.19 -24.38
CA PHE A 7 11.23 2.80 -24.98
C PHE A 7 10.21 3.93 -24.83
N ASP A 8 9.66 4.35 -25.96
CA ASP A 8 8.59 5.34 -26.05
C ASP A 8 7.30 4.66 -26.51
N PRO A 9 6.27 4.53 -25.63
CA PRO A 9 5.04 3.82 -25.94
C PRO A 9 4.19 4.50 -27.02
N MET A 10 4.47 5.79 -27.35
CA MET A 10 3.76 6.53 -28.39
C MET A 10 4.31 6.27 -29.79
N THR A 11 5.58 5.91 -29.90
CA THR A 11 6.28 5.84 -31.19
C THR A 11 6.91 4.47 -31.48
N MET A 12 7.04 3.62 -30.46
CA MET A 12 7.67 2.31 -30.56
C MET A 12 6.66 1.19 -30.38
N ASP A 13 6.80 0.12 -31.17
CA ASP A 13 6.00 -1.08 -30.98
C ASP A 13 6.43 -1.86 -29.74
N SER A 14 5.45 -2.47 -29.07
CA SER A 14 5.69 -3.25 -27.84
C SER A 14 6.65 -4.42 -28.03
N SER A 15 6.87 -4.90 -29.26
CA SER A 15 7.86 -5.94 -29.57
C SER A 15 9.30 -5.51 -29.33
N MET A 16 9.56 -4.21 -29.23
CA MET A 16 10.87 -3.67 -28.84
C MET A 16 11.22 -3.99 -27.37
N LEU A 17 10.23 -4.30 -26.56
CA LEU A 17 10.44 -4.80 -25.19
C LEU A 17 10.63 -6.32 -25.22
N PRO A 18 11.75 -6.86 -24.72
CA PRO A 18 12.04 -8.28 -24.78
C PRO A 18 11.17 -9.10 -23.80
N ASN A 19 10.99 -10.38 -24.11
CA ASN A 19 10.30 -11.35 -23.26
C ASN A 19 11.28 -12.05 -22.31
N VAL A 20 12.11 -11.29 -21.62
CA VAL A 20 13.07 -11.78 -20.64
C VAL A 20 13.01 -10.91 -19.37
N ALA A 21 13.59 -11.43 -18.29
CA ALA A 21 13.74 -10.69 -17.04
C ALA A 21 14.56 -9.41 -17.24
N GLY A 22 14.32 -8.40 -16.39
CA GLY A 22 15.10 -7.19 -16.43
C GLY A 22 14.61 -6.09 -15.47
N ASN A 23 15.36 -4.98 -15.51
CA ASN A 23 15.08 -3.78 -14.75
C ASN A 23 14.55 -2.67 -15.67
N TYR A 24 13.74 -1.79 -15.09
CA TYR A 24 13.21 -0.65 -15.82
C TYR A 24 13.05 0.57 -14.92
N VAL A 25 13.14 1.76 -15.55
CA VAL A 25 12.90 3.04 -14.89
C VAL A 25 11.89 3.84 -15.71
N PHE A 26 10.80 4.26 -15.09
CA PHE A 26 9.84 5.17 -15.68
C PHE A 26 10.30 6.62 -15.51
N LEU A 27 10.25 7.34 -16.61
CA LEU A 27 10.67 8.71 -16.75
C LEU A 27 9.49 9.58 -17.15
N LEU A 28 9.47 10.83 -16.68
CA LEU A 28 8.56 11.84 -17.24
C LEU A 28 9.09 12.29 -18.61
N ARG A 29 8.19 12.37 -19.58
CA ARG A 29 8.46 13.01 -20.87
C ARG A 29 8.75 14.49 -20.63
N LYS A 30 9.61 15.10 -21.45
CA LYS A 30 9.95 16.53 -21.36
C LYS A 30 8.69 17.39 -21.37
N GLY A 31 8.53 18.24 -20.36
CA GLY A 31 7.36 19.10 -20.17
C GLY A 31 6.19 18.43 -19.44
N SER A 32 6.25 17.12 -19.15
CA SER A 32 5.24 16.42 -18.34
C SER A 32 5.54 16.59 -16.86
N GLN A 33 4.49 16.51 -16.03
CA GLN A 33 4.57 16.60 -14.56
C GLN A 33 3.67 15.54 -13.92
N LEU A 34 4.04 15.09 -12.72
CA LEU A 34 3.12 14.29 -11.91
C LEU A 34 1.87 15.12 -11.52
N PRO A 35 0.72 14.48 -11.30
CA PRO A 35 -0.45 15.16 -10.77
C PRO A 35 -0.11 15.87 -9.45
N LYS A 36 -0.52 17.14 -9.33
CA LYS A 36 -0.22 17.97 -8.16
C LYS A 36 -1.04 17.52 -6.95
N ILE A 37 -0.37 17.45 -5.83
CA ILE A 37 -0.96 17.24 -4.49
C ILE A 37 -0.29 18.21 -3.51
N ASP A 38 -0.75 18.24 -2.25
CA ASP A 38 -0.28 19.19 -1.24
C ASP A 38 1.24 19.17 -0.98
N ILE A 39 1.89 18.01 -1.23
CA ILE A 39 3.33 17.82 -1.06
C ILE A 39 3.93 17.49 -2.43
N GLU A 40 4.79 18.35 -2.94
CA GLU A 40 5.51 18.09 -4.19
C GLU A 40 6.76 17.23 -3.93
N PRO A 41 6.98 16.15 -4.72
CA PRO A 41 8.18 15.35 -4.57
C PRO A 41 9.39 16.02 -5.22
N LYS A 42 10.55 15.81 -4.64
CA LYS A 42 11.82 16.07 -5.31
C LYS A 42 12.10 14.92 -6.26
N ILE A 43 11.96 15.15 -7.57
CA ILE A 43 12.15 14.11 -8.60
C ILE A 43 13.62 14.13 -9.05
N PRO A 44 14.33 12.98 -9.00
CA PRO A 44 15.71 12.89 -9.45
C PRO A 44 15.82 12.98 -10.97
N GLU A 45 16.91 13.54 -11.44
CA GLU A 45 17.22 13.63 -12.86
C GLU A 45 18.19 12.51 -13.28
N VAL A 46 17.99 12.00 -14.48
CA VAL A 46 18.87 11.02 -15.11
C VAL A 46 19.22 11.48 -16.52
N THR A 47 20.46 11.30 -16.92
CA THR A 47 20.91 11.63 -18.27
C THR A 47 21.04 10.34 -19.11
N LEU A 48 20.43 10.35 -20.28
CA LEU A 48 20.50 9.29 -21.27
C LEU A 48 20.73 9.93 -22.66
N ASP A 49 21.79 9.52 -23.34
CA ASP A 49 22.14 10.01 -24.68
C ASP A 49 22.13 11.55 -24.80
N GLY A 50 22.67 12.21 -23.78
CA GLY A 50 22.75 13.69 -23.71
C GLY A 50 21.44 14.41 -23.33
N ASN A 51 20.34 13.67 -23.16
CA ASN A 51 19.07 14.23 -22.71
C ASN A 51 18.83 13.96 -21.22
N THR A 52 18.28 14.94 -20.52
CA THR A 52 17.94 14.84 -19.10
C THR A 52 16.44 14.57 -18.92
N TYR A 53 16.12 13.58 -18.09
CA TYR A 53 14.77 13.14 -17.78
C TYR A 53 14.57 13.05 -16.28
N GLN A 54 13.32 13.15 -15.82
CA GLN A 54 12.94 12.98 -14.42
C GLN A 54 12.50 11.55 -14.16
N ALA A 55 13.20 10.83 -13.27
CA ALA A 55 12.91 9.44 -12.93
C ALA A 55 11.89 9.37 -11.78
N ILE A 56 10.73 8.76 -12.04
CA ILE A 56 9.62 8.70 -11.07
C ILE A 56 9.42 7.35 -10.41
N TYR A 57 9.86 6.26 -11.04
CA TYR A 57 9.65 4.90 -10.55
C TYR A 57 10.67 3.95 -11.15
N THR A 58 11.15 2.99 -10.37
CA THR A 58 11.92 1.83 -10.86
C THR A 58 11.26 0.52 -10.44
N GLY A 59 11.51 -0.54 -11.18
CA GLY A 59 11.00 -1.86 -10.87
C GLY A 59 11.66 -2.97 -11.66
N ILE A 60 11.17 -4.18 -11.43
CA ILE A 60 11.65 -5.41 -12.06
C ILE A 60 10.56 -6.13 -12.84
N ALA A 61 11.00 -6.86 -13.84
CA ALA A 61 10.25 -7.93 -14.49
C ALA A 61 11.01 -9.23 -14.24
N SER A 62 10.39 -10.17 -13.53
CA SER A 62 11.02 -11.46 -13.22
C SER A 62 11.08 -12.41 -14.40
N GLU A 63 10.18 -12.24 -15.39
CA GLU A 63 10.05 -13.15 -16.54
C GLU A 63 10.04 -12.40 -17.87
N SER A 64 9.29 -11.29 -17.98
CA SER A 64 9.09 -10.59 -19.24
C SER A 64 8.92 -9.09 -19.04
N LEU A 65 9.89 -8.32 -19.53
CA LEU A 65 9.81 -6.85 -19.58
C LEU A 65 8.59 -6.39 -20.38
N ARG A 66 8.30 -7.02 -21.53
CA ARG A 66 7.11 -6.69 -22.35
C ARG A 66 5.82 -6.87 -21.55
N GLN A 67 5.65 -8.04 -20.91
CA GLN A 67 4.45 -8.33 -20.14
C GLN A 67 4.29 -7.36 -18.95
N ARG A 68 5.37 -7.15 -18.19
CA ARG A 68 5.35 -6.31 -17.00
C ARG A 68 5.14 -4.84 -17.32
N VAL A 69 5.91 -4.32 -18.28
CA VAL A 69 5.91 -2.89 -18.61
C VAL A 69 4.76 -2.51 -19.51
N TYR A 70 4.61 -3.16 -20.66
CA TYR A 70 3.58 -2.76 -21.62
C TYR A 70 2.19 -3.24 -21.19
N HIS A 71 2.04 -4.55 -20.94
CA HIS A 71 0.71 -5.10 -20.67
C HIS A 71 0.19 -4.78 -19.28
N TYR A 72 1.04 -4.71 -18.23
CA TYR A 72 0.54 -4.40 -16.88
C TYR A 72 0.60 -2.92 -16.55
N HIS A 73 1.70 -2.20 -16.89
CA HIS A 73 1.79 -0.79 -16.53
C HIS A 73 1.09 0.11 -17.54
N PHE A 74 1.45 0.06 -18.84
CA PHE A 74 0.90 1.01 -19.80
C PHE A 74 -0.56 0.73 -20.16
N VAL A 75 -0.91 -0.45 -20.65
CA VAL A 75 -2.23 -0.75 -21.22
C VAL A 75 -3.13 -1.63 -20.34
N GLY A 76 -2.69 -2.01 -19.16
CA GLY A 76 -3.35 -3.02 -18.32
C GLY A 76 -4.75 -2.68 -17.84
N ASN A 77 -5.15 -1.40 -17.82
CA ASN A 77 -6.45 -0.92 -17.35
C ASN A 77 -6.88 -1.52 -15.99
N ASP A 78 -5.90 -1.89 -15.16
CA ASP A 78 -6.10 -2.54 -13.87
C ASP A 78 -4.99 -2.18 -12.88
N ALA A 79 -5.26 -1.21 -12.02
CA ALA A 79 -4.34 -0.77 -10.97
C ALA A 79 -4.07 -1.86 -9.92
N SER A 80 -4.84 -2.96 -9.87
CA SER A 80 -4.57 -4.06 -8.94
C SER A 80 -3.33 -4.85 -9.30
N SER A 81 -2.94 -4.84 -10.58
CA SER A 81 -1.77 -5.53 -11.12
C SER A 81 -0.54 -4.63 -11.26
N SER A 82 -0.68 -3.32 -11.00
CA SER A 82 0.37 -2.33 -11.19
C SER A 82 0.45 -1.32 -10.06
N THR A 83 1.49 -1.42 -9.25
CA THR A 83 1.77 -0.45 -8.18
C THR A 83 2.01 0.97 -8.72
N LEU A 84 2.62 1.10 -9.91
CA LEU A 84 2.82 2.38 -10.59
C LEU A 84 1.47 3.02 -10.98
N ARG A 85 0.58 2.27 -11.68
CA ARG A 85 -0.77 2.74 -12.03
C ARG A 85 -1.54 3.17 -10.79
N LYS A 86 -1.50 2.34 -9.73
CA LYS A 86 -2.16 2.64 -8.47
C LYS A 86 -1.62 3.92 -7.84
N SER A 87 -0.32 4.16 -7.90
CA SER A 87 0.30 5.38 -7.39
C SER A 87 -0.18 6.60 -8.17
N ILE A 88 -0.04 6.60 -9.50
CA ILE A 88 -0.41 7.74 -10.35
C ILE A 88 -1.91 8.04 -10.30
N GLY A 89 -2.77 7.01 -10.39
CA GLY A 89 -4.22 7.21 -10.28
C GLY A 89 -4.66 7.72 -8.91
N SER A 90 -3.94 7.33 -7.83
CA SER A 90 -4.18 7.89 -6.50
C SER A 90 -3.78 9.36 -6.40
N LEU A 91 -2.73 9.81 -7.10
CA LEU A 91 -2.37 11.23 -7.21
C LEU A 91 -3.42 12.03 -7.97
N PHE A 92 -4.06 11.45 -9.00
CA PHE A 92 -5.22 12.06 -9.68
C PHE A 92 -6.47 12.13 -8.80
N GLY A 93 -6.46 11.48 -7.64
CA GLY A 93 -7.63 11.41 -6.78
C GLY A 93 -8.69 10.40 -7.22
N TYR A 94 -8.37 9.50 -8.15
CA TYR A 94 -9.31 8.49 -8.63
C TYR A 94 -9.75 7.56 -7.51
N ASP A 95 -11.04 7.20 -7.54
CA ASP A 95 -11.64 6.38 -6.53
C ASP A 95 -11.36 4.89 -6.74
N LEU A 96 -11.01 4.22 -5.65
CA LEU A 96 -10.78 2.79 -5.65
C LEU A 96 -12.09 2.02 -5.53
N ILE A 97 -12.26 1.01 -6.37
CA ILE A 97 -13.32 0.01 -6.31
C ILE A 97 -12.74 -1.39 -6.11
N LEU A 98 -13.54 -2.33 -5.65
CA LEU A 98 -13.13 -3.73 -5.60
C LEU A 98 -12.97 -4.28 -7.02
N ARG A 99 -11.94 -5.07 -7.25
CA ARG A 99 -11.74 -5.76 -8.53
C ARG A 99 -12.88 -6.74 -8.83
N LYS A 100 -13.32 -7.46 -7.79
CA LYS A 100 -14.49 -8.34 -7.78
C LYS A 100 -15.17 -8.20 -6.41
N GLU A 101 -16.48 -8.35 -6.33
CA GLU A 101 -17.22 -8.26 -5.07
C GLU A 101 -16.74 -9.25 -4.00
N SER A 102 -16.28 -10.42 -4.42
CA SER A 102 -15.71 -11.44 -3.52
C SER A 102 -14.26 -11.21 -3.13
N ASP A 103 -13.56 -10.26 -3.77
CA ASP A 103 -12.13 -10.02 -3.57
C ASP A 103 -11.89 -8.66 -2.92
N THR A 104 -11.89 -8.64 -1.61
CA THR A 104 -11.66 -7.42 -0.82
C THR A 104 -10.22 -6.93 -0.81
N LYS A 105 -9.28 -7.73 -1.32
CA LYS A 105 -7.83 -7.40 -1.30
C LYS A 105 -7.39 -6.63 -2.53
N HIS A 106 -7.90 -6.98 -3.71
CA HIS A 106 -7.48 -6.37 -4.97
C HIS A 106 -8.43 -5.22 -5.35
N LYS A 107 -7.87 -4.04 -5.45
CA LYS A 107 -8.58 -2.80 -5.76
C LYS A 107 -8.08 -2.21 -7.06
N ARG A 108 -8.98 -1.69 -7.88
CA ARG A 108 -8.70 -0.96 -9.13
C ARG A 108 -9.44 0.37 -9.14
N PHE A 109 -9.22 1.20 -10.14
CA PHE A 109 -10.04 2.38 -10.37
C PHE A 109 -11.30 2.04 -11.18
N GLN A 110 -12.24 2.98 -11.26
CA GLN A 110 -13.38 2.86 -12.16
C GLN A 110 -12.87 2.67 -13.61
N PRO A 111 -13.57 1.90 -14.46
CA PRO A 111 -13.10 1.64 -15.84
C PRO A 111 -12.78 2.92 -16.63
N ALA A 112 -13.60 3.96 -16.49
CA ALA A 112 -13.37 5.24 -17.15
C ALA A 112 -12.10 5.95 -16.66
N ASP A 113 -11.74 5.80 -15.38
CA ASP A 113 -10.53 6.39 -14.81
C ASP A 113 -9.29 5.57 -15.15
N GLU A 114 -9.42 4.24 -15.24
CA GLU A 114 -8.34 3.37 -15.77
C GLU A 114 -8.01 3.73 -17.22
N GLU A 115 -9.02 4.02 -18.05
CA GLU A 115 -8.80 4.47 -19.43
C GLU A 115 -8.11 5.84 -19.52
N LYS A 116 -8.56 6.82 -18.72
CA LYS A 116 -7.91 8.14 -18.63
C LYS A 116 -6.46 7.98 -18.15
N LEU A 117 -6.23 7.15 -17.17
CA LEU A 117 -4.89 6.86 -16.64
C LEU A 117 -3.99 6.25 -17.71
N THR A 118 -4.48 5.29 -18.49
CA THR A 118 -3.77 4.70 -19.62
C THR A 118 -3.36 5.78 -20.63
N LYS A 119 -4.30 6.62 -21.07
CA LYS A 119 -4.04 7.72 -22.00
C LYS A 119 -2.98 8.68 -21.44
N TRP A 120 -3.10 9.04 -20.17
CA TRP A 120 -2.12 9.91 -19.53
C TRP A 120 -0.73 9.26 -19.46
N MET A 121 -0.63 8.01 -19.03
CA MET A 121 0.64 7.31 -18.92
C MET A 121 1.33 7.17 -20.29
N MET A 122 0.60 6.78 -21.33
CA MET A 122 1.12 6.70 -22.69
C MET A 122 1.68 8.05 -23.19
N SER A 123 0.97 9.15 -22.91
CA SER A 123 1.34 10.48 -23.40
C SER A 123 2.45 11.15 -22.58
N ASN A 124 2.59 10.83 -21.30
CA ASN A 124 3.46 11.57 -20.38
C ASN A 124 4.68 10.79 -19.89
N LEU A 125 4.72 9.48 -20.12
CA LEU A 125 5.81 8.64 -19.63
C LEU A 125 6.66 8.07 -20.77
N LEU A 126 7.93 7.97 -20.47
CA LEU A 126 8.92 7.17 -21.19
C LEU A 126 9.43 6.07 -20.26
N LEU A 127 10.14 5.13 -20.82
CA LEU A 127 10.75 4.04 -20.06
C LEU A 127 12.18 3.84 -20.55
N VAL A 128 13.10 3.57 -19.63
CA VAL A 128 14.36 2.93 -19.93
C VAL A 128 14.41 1.57 -19.30
N PHE A 129 14.99 0.59 -20.01
CA PHE A 129 15.07 -0.79 -19.54
C PHE A 129 16.42 -1.44 -19.90
N VAL A 130 16.74 -2.48 -19.13
CA VAL A 130 17.90 -3.34 -19.37
C VAL A 130 17.51 -4.78 -19.09
N GLU A 131 17.95 -5.69 -19.95
CA GLU A 131 17.81 -7.14 -19.74
C GLU A 131 18.75 -7.55 -18.59
N ASN A 132 18.22 -8.28 -17.62
CA ASN A 132 18.97 -8.72 -16.46
C ASN A 132 18.34 -9.98 -15.89
N ALA A 133 19.10 -11.06 -15.84
CA ALA A 133 18.61 -12.34 -15.34
C ALA A 133 18.44 -12.35 -13.81
N ASP A 134 19.15 -11.48 -13.08
CA ASP A 134 19.01 -11.26 -11.64
C ASP A 134 18.69 -9.78 -11.37
N PRO A 135 17.41 -9.37 -11.48
CA PRO A 135 17.06 -7.96 -11.47
C PRO A 135 16.98 -7.34 -10.07
N GLU A 136 16.89 -8.11 -9.00
CA GLU A 136 16.68 -7.59 -7.64
C GLU A 136 17.83 -6.72 -7.12
N PRO A 137 19.12 -7.10 -7.23
CA PRO A 137 20.21 -6.27 -6.74
C PRO A 137 20.30 -4.93 -7.45
N LEU A 138 20.00 -4.90 -8.77
CA LEU A 138 20.02 -3.65 -9.51
C LEU A 138 18.83 -2.77 -9.16
N GLU A 139 17.64 -3.33 -8.90
CA GLU A 139 16.48 -2.55 -8.40
C GLU A 139 16.81 -1.85 -7.08
N GLU A 140 17.38 -2.56 -6.12
CA GLU A 140 17.77 -1.99 -4.82
C GLU A 140 18.77 -0.84 -4.98
N LYS A 141 19.76 -1.03 -5.83
CA LYS A 141 20.73 0.01 -6.17
C LYS A 141 20.05 1.22 -6.82
N LEU A 142 19.17 1.01 -7.81
CA LEU A 142 18.45 2.10 -8.48
C LEU A 142 17.52 2.86 -7.51
N ILE A 143 16.86 2.16 -6.59
CA ILE A 143 16.03 2.82 -5.56
C ILE A 143 16.89 3.68 -4.64
N ALA A 144 18.04 3.17 -4.19
CA ALA A 144 18.94 3.89 -3.29
C ALA A 144 19.56 5.12 -3.95
N GLU A 145 20.04 4.99 -5.19
CA GLU A 145 20.75 6.05 -5.91
C GLU A 145 19.80 7.13 -6.46
N LEU A 146 18.69 6.71 -7.06
CA LEU A 146 17.75 7.63 -7.70
C LEU A 146 16.71 8.18 -6.72
N ASN A 147 16.37 7.45 -5.66
CA ASN A 147 15.26 7.82 -4.76
C ASN A 147 13.96 8.20 -5.50
N PRO A 148 13.41 7.35 -6.40
CA PRO A 148 12.24 7.70 -7.19
C PRO A 148 11.01 7.88 -6.28
N PRO A 149 10.22 8.95 -6.45
CA PRO A 149 9.16 9.29 -5.49
C PRO A 149 8.01 8.28 -5.42
N LEU A 150 7.76 7.50 -6.47
CA LEU A 150 6.66 6.54 -6.51
C LEU A 150 7.04 5.14 -5.99
N ASN A 151 8.30 4.87 -5.68
CA ASN A 151 8.72 3.66 -4.99
C ASN A 151 8.42 3.79 -3.49
N LEU A 152 7.41 3.06 -3.00
CA LEU A 152 7.04 3.05 -1.58
C LEU A 152 7.77 1.96 -0.79
N ASP A 153 7.95 0.80 -1.41
CA ASP A 153 8.67 -0.31 -0.82
C ASP A 153 10.18 -0.16 -1.07
N LYS A 154 11.01 -0.65 -0.16
CA LYS A 154 12.48 -0.60 -0.20
C LYS A 154 13.09 0.82 -0.27
N ASN A 155 12.28 1.89 -0.33
CA ASN A 155 12.77 3.25 -0.40
C ASN A 155 12.73 3.92 0.98
N HIS A 156 13.86 3.97 1.64
CA HIS A 156 14.02 4.54 2.99
C HIS A 156 14.63 5.95 2.99
N ASN A 157 14.83 6.57 1.82
CA ASN A 157 15.43 7.90 1.72
C ASN A 157 14.54 8.96 2.36
N MET A 158 15.12 9.85 3.14
CA MET A 158 14.39 10.88 3.89
C MET A 158 13.83 12.00 3.01
N VAL A 159 14.46 12.28 1.86
CA VAL A 159 14.10 13.43 0.99
C VAL A 159 12.63 13.42 0.55
N ASN A 160 12.08 12.26 0.19
CA ASN A 160 10.69 12.13 -0.25
C ASN A 160 9.82 11.40 0.78
N LYS A 161 10.21 11.34 2.05
CA LYS A 161 9.51 10.57 3.10
C LYS A 161 8.07 11.03 3.27
N GLU A 162 7.84 12.34 3.37
CA GLU A 162 6.50 12.91 3.56
C GLU A 162 5.60 12.69 2.35
N PHE A 163 6.14 12.91 1.14
CA PHE A 163 5.43 12.61 -0.09
C PHE A 163 5.03 11.13 -0.17
N ARG A 164 5.94 10.20 0.11
CA ARG A 164 5.64 8.77 0.11
C ARG A 164 4.63 8.38 1.18
N ALA A 165 4.66 9.01 2.36
CA ALA A 165 3.66 8.81 3.41
C ALA A 165 2.27 9.26 2.94
N LEU A 166 2.17 10.44 2.33
CA LEU A 166 0.92 10.95 1.76
C LEU A 166 0.43 10.05 0.62
N LEU A 167 1.29 9.66 -0.33
CA LEU A 167 0.94 8.75 -1.41
C LEU A 167 0.46 7.39 -0.89
N SER A 168 1.12 6.85 0.13
CA SER A 168 0.70 5.62 0.79
C SER A 168 -0.70 5.74 1.41
N LYS A 169 -1.04 6.90 1.99
CA LYS A 169 -2.39 7.21 2.51
C LYS A 169 -3.41 7.29 1.38
N LEU A 170 -3.10 7.97 0.29
CA LEU A 170 -3.95 8.10 -0.88
C LEU A 170 -4.27 6.72 -1.51
N ARG A 171 -3.30 5.82 -1.62
CA ARG A 171 -3.47 4.44 -2.13
C ARG A 171 -4.31 3.53 -1.24
N ARG A 172 -4.56 3.94 0.01
CA ARG A 172 -5.33 3.18 1.00
C ARG A 172 -6.72 3.77 1.26
N ARG A 173 -7.15 4.75 0.46
CA ARG A 173 -8.50 5.32 0.59
C ARG A 173 -9.57 4.22 0.63
N PRO A 174 -10.69 4.44 1.34
CA PRO A 174 -11.82 3.54 1.32
C PRO A 174 -12.31 3.30 -0.11
N VAL A 175 -12.85 2.13 -0.35
CA VAL A 175 -13.48 1.78 -1.63
C VAL A 175 -14.85 2.45 -1.68
N ILE A 176 -15.13 3.22 -2.74
CA ILE A 176 -16.47 3.77 -2.96
C ILE A 176 -17.44 2.63 -3.30
N GLY A 177 -18.63 2.66 -2.73
CA GLY A 177 -19.66 1.65 -2.92
C GLY A 177 -19.67 0.52 -1.90
N SER A 178 -18.64 0.39 -1.03
CA SER A 178 -18.72 -0.60 0.06
C SER A 178 -19.76 -0.23 1.13
N ALA A 179 -20.10 1.04 1.30
CA ALA A 179 -21.15 1.49 2.23
C ALA A 179 -22.55 1.42 1.62
N GLU A 180 -22.73 1.67 0.33
CA GLU A 180 -24.04 1.63 -0.35
C GLU A 180 -24.51 0.21 -0.69
N HIS A 181 -23.58 -0.70 -1.03
CA HIS A 181 -23.92 -2.12 -1.17
C HIS A 181 -24.31 -2.79 0.15
N PHE A 182 -23.76 -2.33 1.28
CA PHE A 182 -24.18 -2.83 2.60
C PHE A 182 -25.62 -2.45 2.94
N THR A 183 -26.13 -1.32 2.47
CA THR A 183 -27.53 -0.90 2.72
C THR A 183 -28.53 -1.53 1.76
N SER A 184 -28.12 -1.89 0.53
CA SER A 184 -29.01 -2.53 -0.46
C SER A 184 -29.10 -4.05 -0.33
N SER A 185 -28.06 -4.71 0.19
CA SER A 185 -28.02 -6.18 0.37
C SER A 185 -28.65 -6.65 1.69
N MET A 186 -29.16 -5.75 2.53
CA MET A 186 -29.84 -6.09 3.79
C MET A 186 -31.31 -6.47 3.64
N LYS A 187 -31.82 -6.62 2.41
CA LYS A 187 -33.14 -7.26 2.17
C LYS A 187 -32.91 -8.67 1.65
N THR A 188 -32.93 -9.63 2.55
CA THR A 188 -33.04 -11.10 2.42
C THR A 188 -31.73 -11.86 2.79
N THR A 189 -31.55 -12.07 4.05
CA THR A 189 -31.35 -13.38 4.71
C THR A 189 -30.96 -13.15 6.17
N THR A 190 -31.85 -13.54 7.04
CA THR A 190 -31.66 -13.63 8.50
C THR A 190 -30.51 -14.58 8.84
N ARG A 191 -29.32 -14.05 9.00
CA ARG A 191 -28.31 -14.60 9.91
C ARG A 191 -27.93 -13.48 10.88
N LYS A 192 -28.22 -13.71 12.16
CA LYS A 192 -27.82 -12.84 13.26
C LYS A 192 -26.33 -12.55 13.21
N ALA A 193 -25.94 -11.44 12.58
CA ALA A 193 -24.69 -10.78 12.85
C ALA A 193 -25.03 -9.69 13.87
N THR A 194 -24.51 -9.81 15.06
CA THR A 194 -24.62 -8.82 16.11
C THR A 194 -24.04 -7.49 15.59
N PRO A 195 -24.80 -6.40 15.56
CA PRO A 195 -24.27 -5.10 15.15
C PRO A 195 -23.41 -4.59 16.29
N THR A 196 -22.10 -4.68 16.15
CA THR A 196 -21.19 -3.98 17.05
C THR A 196 -20.90 -2.59 16.47
N GLN A 197 -21.92 -1.78 16.36
CA GLN A 197 -21.76 -0.34 16.43
C GLN A 197 -21.91 0.00 17.92
N SER A 198 -20.88 -0.30 18.70
CA SER A 198 -20.80 0.24 20.04
C SER A 198 -20.56 1.74 19.89
N CYS A 199 -21.55 2.54 20.28
CA CYS A 199 -21.34 3.95 20.58
C CYS A 199 -20.37 4.00 21.76
N TYR A 200 -19.08 4.09 21.47
CA TYR A 200 -18.09 4.29 22.52
C TYR A 200 -18.34 5.67 23.14
N PRO A 201 -18.41 5.80 24.46
CA PRO A 201 -18.53 7.10 25.09
C PRO A 201 -17.33 7.96 24.69
N ILE A 202 -17.63 9.15 24.19
CA ILE A 202 -16.64 10.16 23.85
C ILE A 202 -16.34 10.92 25.16
N ASN A 203 -15.08 11.16 25.44
CA ASN A 203 -14.66 11.97 26.61
C ASN A 203 -14.83 13.47 26.36
N ALA A 204 -14.52 14.28 27.38
CA ALA A 204 -14.61 15.75 27.29
C ALA A 204 -13.73 16.36 26.20
N ASP A 205 -12.67 15.69 25.77
CA ASP A 205 -11.72 16.14 24.75
C ASP A 205 -12.11 15.66 23.33
N GLY A 206 -13.29 15.07 23.16
CA GLY A 206 -13.78 14.57 21.88
C GLY A 206 -13.15 13.23 21.44
N LYS A 207 -12.40 12.55 22.32
CA LYS A 207 -11.79 11.25 22.01
C LYS A 207 -12.71 10.10 22.40
N ILE A 208 -12.63 9.01 21.62
CA ILE A 208 -13.27 7.74 21.97
C ILE A 208 -12.56 7.18 23.21
N LYS A 209 -13.31 6.88 24.29
CA LYS A 209 -12.71 6.40 25.54
C LYS A 209 -11.97 5.07 25.33
N ILE A 210 -12.59 4.11 24.71
CA ILE A 210 -11.98 2.78 24.44
C ILE A 210 -12.33 2.34 23.03
N ILE A 211 -11.35 1.99 22.21
CA ILE A 211 -11.57 1.22 21.00
C ILE A 211 -11.23 -0.24 21.23
N GLN A 212 -12.10 -1.15 20.79
CA GLN A 212 -11.88 -2.58 20.89
C GLN A 212 -11.53 -3.17 19.53
N ARG A 213 -10.57 -4.09 19.50
CA ARG A 213 -10.15 -4.83 18.30
C ARG A 213 -10.05 -6.31 18.64
N ASN A 214 -10.72 -7.13 17.85
CA ASN A 214 -10.61 -8.58 17.93
C ASN A 214 -9.55 -9.02 16.92
N VAL A 215 -8.55 -9.77 17.36
CA VAL A 215 -7.45 -10.22 16.52
C VAL A 215 -7.32 -11.73 16.56
N ASN A 216 -7.16 -12.31 15.38
CA ASN A 216 -6.95 -13.74 15.22
C ASN A 216 -5.47 -14.04 15.05
N PHE A 217 -5.06 -15.19 15.57
CA PHE A 217 -3.70 -15.69 15.42
C PHE A 217 -3.38 -16.03 13.96
N ASN A 218 -2.31 -15.45 13.45
CA ASN A 218 -1.82 -15.76 12.11
C ASN A 218 -0.81 -16.93 12.19
N ARG A 219 -1.22 -18.11 11.77
CA ARG A 219 -0.38 -19.32 11.79
C ARG A 219 0.83 -19.24 10.85
N GLY A 220 0.75 -18.47 9.76
CA GLY A 220 1.85 -18.32 8.82
C GLY A 220 3.02 -17.48 9.35
N THR A 221 2.73 -16.53 10.24
CA THR A 221 3.73 -15.61 10.83
C THR A 221 3.90 -15.79 12.33
N ASN A 222 3.17 -16.73 12.93
CA ASN A 222 3.20 -17.05 14.34
C ASN A 222 2.96 -15.85 15.26
N ASN A 223 2.07 -14.93 14.83
CA ASN A 223 1.82 -13.69 15.58
C ASN A 223 0.35 -13.26 15.53
N PHE A 224 0.03 -12.32 16.42
CA PHE A 224 -1.14 -11.48 16.32
C PHE A 224 -0.72 -10.10 15.81
N ARG A 225 -1.53 -9.47 14.98
CA ARG A 225 -1.35 -8.09 14.55
C ARG A 225 -2.63 -7.31 14.74
N CYS A 226 -2.57 -6.31 15.60
CA CYS A 226 -3.65 -5.36 15.81
C CYS A 226 -3.34 -4.06 15.04
N ARG A 227 -4.24 -3.63 14.18
CA ARG A 227 -4.17 -2.34 13.50
C ARG A 227 -5.17 -1.37 14.12
N PHE A 228 -4.72 -0.14 14.30
CA PHE A 228 -5.54 1.01 14.67
C PHE A 228 -5.11 2.19 13.80
N ASN A 229 -6.02 3.10 13.48
CA ASN A 229 -5.71 4.11 12.46
C ASN A 229 -4.83 5.22 13.02
N ASP A 230 -5.29 5.88 14.08
CA ASP A 230 -4.64 7.03 14.69
C ASP A 230 -4.83 6.96 16.21
N SER A 231 -3.72 6.88 16.94
CA SER A 231 -3.73 6.79 18.40
C SER A 231 -4.23 8.07 19.08
N SER A 232 -4.26 9.19 18.35
CA SER A 232 -4.79 10.46 18.91
C SER A 232 -6.32 10.48 19.04
N THR A 233 -7.02 9.55 18.39
CA THR A 233 -8.50 9.51 18.34
C THR A 233 -9.16 8.76 19.50
N PHE A 234 -8.40 8.10 20.35
CA PHE A 234 -8.90 7.31 21.47
C PHE A 234 -8.00 7.43 22.72
N GLU A 235 -8.50 7.04 23.88
CA GLU A 235 -7.71 7.01 25.13
C GLU A 235 -7.07 5.63 25.34
N PHE A 236 -7.83 4.56 25.12
CA PHE A 236 -7.39 3.19 25.34
C PHE A 236 -7.64 2.32 24.11
N LEU A 237 -6.68 1.49 23.77
CA LEU A 237 -6.83 0.38 22.83
C LEU A 237 -7.02 -0.91 23.63
N ARG A 238 -8.17 -1.57 23.45
CA ARG A 238 -8.44 -2.91 23.99
C ARG A 238 -8.31 -3.93 22.87
N VAL A 239 -7.47 -4.93 23.07
CA VAL A 239 -7.19 -6.00 22.09
C VAL A 239 -7.65 -7.33 22.65
N GLU A 240 -8.60 -7.95 21.98
CA GLU A 240 -9.09 -9.28 22.28
C GLU A 240 -8.38 -10.29 21.37
N CYS A 241 -7.61 -11.19 21.97
CA CYS A 241 -6.78 -12.17 21.29
C CYS A 241 -7.38 -13.57 21.44
N SER A 242 -7.81 -14.17 20.35
CA SER A 242 -8.36 -15.52 20.36
C SER A 242 -7.43 -16.52 19.69
N TYR A 243 -7.13 -17.61 20.39
CA TYR A 243 -6.30 -18.71 19.91
C TYR A 243 -6.76 -20.06 20.50
N ASN A 244 -7.00 -21.03 19.64
CA ASN A 244 -7.45 -22.39 20.03
C ASN A 244 -8.63 -22.39 21.04
N GLY A 245 -9.64 -21.54 20.81
CA GLY A 245 -10.83 -21.44 21.64
C GLY A 245 -10.65 -20.73 22.98
N LYS A 246 -9.45 -20.23 23.28
CA LYS A 246 -9.15 -19.41 24.46
C LYS A 246 -9.02 -17.95 24.05
N THR A 247 -9.49 -17.05 24.89
CA THR A 247 -9.47 -15.59 24.66
C THR A 247 -8.76 -14.90 25.80
N LYS A 248 -7.89 -13.95 25.46
CA LYS A 248 -7.26 -13.03 26.40
C LYS A 248 -7.50 -11.61 25.94
N VAL A 249 -7.70 -10.70 26.88
CA VAL A 249 -7.95 -9.28 26.61
C VAL A 249 -6.85 -8.44 27.21
N TYR A 250 -6.33 -7.52 26.43
CA TYR A 250 -5.28 -6.59 26.81
C TYR A 250 -5.71 -5.16 26.58
N GLU A 251 -5.23 -4.24 27.39
CA GLU A 251 -5.50 -2.81 27.28
C GLU A 251 -4.21 -2.02 27.34
N ILE A 252 -4.09 -1.00 26.50
CA ILE A 252 -2.96 -0.07 26.45
C ILE A 252 -3.47 1.35 26.24
N GLU A 253 -2.90 2.33 26.94
CA GLU A 253 -3.19 3.74 26.73
C GLU A 253 -2.61 4.24 25.40
N SER A 254 -3.36 5.07 24.69
CA SER A 254 -2.99 5.59 23.38
C SER A 254 -1.68 6.40 23.37
N LYS A 255 -1.34 7.03 24.48
CA LYS A 255 -0.09 7.81 24.63
C LYS A 255 1.19 6.96 24.42
N TYR A 256 1.12 5.64 24.62
CA TYR A 256 2.23 4.71 24.36
C TYR A 256 2.22 4.13 22.93
N LEU A 257 1.25 4.54 22.12
CA LEU A 257 1.06 4.11 20.74
C LEU A 257 1.36 5.22 19.72
N THR A 258 1.92 6.34 20.16
CA THR A 258 2.31 7.46 19.29
C THR A 258 3.24 6.98 18.18
N ASP A 259 3.07 7.54 16.99
CA ASP A 259 3.84 7.20 15.78
C ASP A 259 3.68 5.77 15.25
N ARG A 260 2.61 5.09 15.67
CA ARG A 260 2.28 3.72 15.23
C ARG A 260 0.87 3.65 14.68
N ASP A 261 0.67 2.76 13.72
CA ASP A 261 -0.64 2.38 13.16
C ASP A 261 -1.05 0.96 13.54
N SER A 262 -0.12 0.22 14.14
CA SER A 262 -0.33 -1.18 14.51
C SER A 262 0.64 -1.64 15.60
N ILE A 263 0.23 -2.68 16.32
CA ILE A 263 1.10 -3.45 17.22
C ILE A 263 1.07 -4.93 16.82
N THR A 264 2.24 -5.56 16.89
CA THR A 264 2.42 -6.99 16.61
C THR A 264 2.95 -7.65 17.86
N PHE A 265 2.44 -8.84 18.17
CA PHE A 265 2.87 -9.62 19.32
C PHE A 265 2.80 -11.11 19.01
N TYR A 266 3.66 -11.87 19.66
CA TYR A 266 3.82 -13.30 19.42
C TYR A 266 3.09 -14.08 20.50
N ALA A 267 2.49 -15.22 20.12
CA ALA A 267 1.92 -16.16 21.05
C ALA A 267 2.82 -17.40 21.14
N TYR A 268 3.17 -17.77 22.35
CA TYR A 268 3.84 -19.01 22.66
C TYR A 268 2.82 -19.98 23.25
N GLN A 269 2.73 -21.16 22.65
CA GLN A 269 1.80 -22.18 23.12
C GLN A 269 2.44 -23.02 24.22
N ASN A 270 1.80 -23.01 25.40
CA ASN A 270 1.94 -24.08 26.38
C ASN A 270 0.71 -24.99 26.28
N SER A 271 0.83 -26.27 26.73
CA SER A 271 -0.22 -27.28 26.58
C SER A 271 -1.61 -26.89 27.08
N GLU A 272 -1.73 -25.90 27.92
CA GLU A 272 -3.00 -25.45 28.54
C GLU A 272 -3.37 -23.99 28.31
N SER A 273 -2.43 -23.15 27.85
CA SER A 273 -2.65 -21.71 27.66
C SER A 273 -1.75 -21.18 26.55
N PHE A 274 -1.98 -19.95 26.11
CA PHE A 274 -1.00 -19.22 25.32
C PHE A 274 -0.47 -18.04 26.11
N THR A 275 0.83 -17.78 26.00
CA THR A 275 1.49 -16.62 26.55
C THR A 275 1.77 -15.65 25.42
N ILE A 276 1.54 -14.36 25.64
CA ILE A 276 1.80 -13.32 24.66
C ILE A 276 3.08 -12.60 25.05
N GLU A 277 4.02 -12.54 24.12
CA GLU A 277 5.19 -11.69 24.22
C GLU A 277 4.98 -10.44 23.38
N TRP A 278 4.93 -9.30 24.02
CA TRP A 278 4.77 -8.00 23.40
C TRP A 278 6.11 -7.44 22.95
N GLN A 279 6.09 -6.64 21.88
CA GLN A 279 7.27 -5.87 21.51
C GLN A 279 7.79 -5.09 22.73
N LYS A 280 9.08 -5.20 23.01
CA LYS A 280 9.74 -4.63 24.20
C LYS A 280 9.40 -3.17 24.48
N ALA A 281 9.15 -2.39 23.41
CA ALA A 281 8.80 -0.96 23.50
C ALA A 281 7.41 -0.67 24.10
N VAL A 282 6.52 -1.67 24.23
CA VAL A 282 5.15 -1.47 24.74
C VAL A 282 4.79 -2.47 25.84
N ALA A 283 5.65 -3.47 26.09
CA ALA A 283 5.38 -4.55 27.06
C ALA A 283 5.07 -4.05 28.46
N ASP A 284 5.77 -3.02 28.91
CA ASP A 284 5.61 -2.46 30.27
C ASP A 284 4.31 -1.65 30.47
N TYR A 285 3.63 -1.32 29.37
CA TYR A 285 2.44 -0.45 29.38
C TYR A 285 1.13 -1.18 29.08
N ILE A 286 1.21 -2.49 28.81
CA ILE A 286 0.06 -3.33 28.49
C ILE A 286 -0.42 -4.04 29.74
N LYS A 287 -1.72 -3.97 29.99
CA LYS A 287 -2.38 -4.67 31.12
C LYS A 287 -3.27 -5.78 30.56
N GLU A 288 -3.11 -7.00 31.07
CA GLU A 288 -4.08 -8.07 30.87
C GLU A 288 -5.31 -7.82 31.71
N ILE A 289 -6.48 -7.82 31.08
CA ILE A 289 -7.77 -7.66 31.76
C ILE A 289 -8.34 -9.05 31.97
N LYS A 290 -8.57 -9.43 33.21
CA LYS A 290 -9.31 -10.66 33.52
C LYS A 290 -10.79 -10.41 33.21
N LEU A 291 -11.34 -11.23 32.29
CA LEU A 291 -12.77 -11.24 32.00
C LEU A 291 -13.56 -11.82 33.15
#